data_f0b9626404d2f7d38a10b02b5464e7b8
#
_entry.id   f0b9626404d2f7d38a10b02b5464e7b8
#
_cell.length_a   1.000
_cell.length_b   1.000
_cell.length_c   1.000
_cell.angle_alpha   90.00
_cell.angle_beta   90.00
_cell.angle_gamma   90.00
#
_symmetry.space_group_name_H-M   'P 1'
#
loop_
_entity.id
_entity.type
_entity.pdbx_description
1 polymer ?
#
loop_
_entity_poly.entity_id
_entity_poly.type
_entity_poly.pdbx_seq_one_letter_code
_entity_poly.pdbx_strand_id
1 'polypeptide(L)'
;MNKYKRNLKAIALCSPERVRRMIRKGDDDFILAILDAVWTTLDGRVVEILPEQREKIRSVQSVLRRFASRGQSVEERRQKLLTSNGIHAIQTVFEILQTHF
;
A
#
# COMPACT_ATOMS: atom_id res chain seq x y z
N MET A 1 -13.86 -5.06 -11.56
CA MET A 1 -12.99 -5.91 -10.76
C MET A 1 -11.54 -5.58 -11.02
N ASN A 2 -10.76 -5.39 -9.97
CA ASN A 2 -9.36 -4.99 -10.12
C ASN A 2 -8.50 -6.18 -10.59
N LYS A 3 -7.86 -6.05 -11.75
CA LYS A 3 -7.01 -7.11 -12.30
C LYS A 3 -5.78 -7.41 -11.43
N TYR A 4 -5.43 -6.50 -10.54
CA TYR A 4 -4.28 -6.65 -9.64
C TYR A 4 -4.65 -7.22 -8.27
N LYS A 5 -5.90 -7.61 -8.06
CA LYS A 5 -6.39 -8.10 -6.77
C LYS A 5 -5.49 -9.18 -6.18
N ARG A 6 -5.08 -10.15 -6.99
CA ARG A 6 -4.22 -11.25 -6.57
C ARG A 6 -2.83 -10.74 -6.14
N ASN A 7 -2.27 -9.82 -6.91
CA ASN A 7 -0.97 -9.23 -6.59
C ASN A 7 -1.04 -8.37 -5.32
N LEU A 8 -2.14 -7.65 -5.13
CA LEU A 8 -2.34 -6.83 -3.93
C LEU A 8 -2.42 -7.71 -2.68
N LYS A 9 -3.12 -8.84 -2.77
CA LYS A 9 -3.15 -9.80 -1.66
C LYS A 9 -1.76 -10.33 -1.34
N ALA A 10 -0.96 -10.59 -2.36
CA ALA A 10 0.38 -11.13 -2.19
C ALA A 10 1.29 -10.17 -1.42
N ILE A 11 1.07 -8.86 -1.52
CA ILE A 11 1.87 -7.88 -0.78
C ILE A 11 1.83 -8.13 0.73
N ALA A 12 0.66 -8.51 1.26
CA ALA A 12 0.52 -8.79 2.69
C ALA A 12 1.22 -10.08 3.11
N LEU A 13 1.33 -11.04 2.20
CA LEU A 13 1.76 -12.40 2.51
C LEU A 13 3.22 -12.70 2.17
N CYS A 14 3.83 -11.88 1.32
CA CYS A 14 5.20 -12.10 0.86
C CYS A 14 6.22 -11.41 1.75
N SER A 15 7.48 -11.82 1.65
CA SER A 15 8.57 -11.16 2.36
C SER A 15 8.77 -9.73 1.83
N PRO A 16 9.37 -8.84 2.62
CA PRO A 16 9.66 -7.47 2.16
C PRO A 16 10.48 -7.44 0.87
N GLU A 17 11.44 -8.35 0.72
CA GLU A 17 12.26 -8.42 -0.50
C GLU A 17 11.42 -8.76 -1.73
N ARG A 18 10.48 -9.68 -1.57
CA ARG A 18 9.61 -10.09 -2.66
C ARG A 18 8.66 -8.97 -3.05
N VAL A 19 8.11 -8.27 -2.06
CA VAL A 19 7.26 -7.10 -2.31
C VAL A 19 8.05 -6.03 -3.05
N ARG A 20 9.28 -5.77 -2.64
CA ARG A 20 10.16 -4.80 -3.30
C ARG A 20 10.36 -5.16 -4.77
N ARG A 21 10.58 -6.44 -5.05
CA ARG A 21 10.74 -6.93 -6.42
C ARG A 21 9.47 -6.74 -7.23
N MET A 22 8.32 -7.02 -6.65
CA MET A 22 7.03 -6.82 -7.31
C MET A 22 6.82 -5.35 -7.69
N ILE A 23 7.19 -4.43 -6.81
CA ILE A 23 7.07 -3.00 -7.06
C ILE A 23 8.03 -2.55 -8.17
N ARG A 24 9.26 -3.05 -8.18
CA ARG A 24 10.22 -2.70 -9.22
C ARG A 24 9.76 -3.15 -10.60
N LYS A 25 9.22 -4.35 -10.70
CA LYS A 25 8.82 -4.95 -11.97
C LYS A 25 7.39 -4.62 -12.39
N GLY A 26 6.58 -4.14 -11.46
CA GLY A 26 5.20 -3.79 -11.75
C GLY A 26 5.09 -2.60 -12.70
N ASP A 27 4.05 -2.60 -13.53
CA ASP A 27 3.78 -1.47 -14.40
C ASP A 27 3.18 -0.29 -13.62
N ASP A 28 3.00 0.83 -14.28
CA ASP A 28 2.46 2.04 -13.65
C ASP A 28 1.06 1.81 -13.10
N ASP A 29 0.24 1.02 -13.79
CA ASP A 29 -1.11 0.71 -13.33
C ASP A 29 -1.10 -0.07 -12.02
N PHE A 30 -0.13 -0.97 -11.84
CA PHE A 30 0.03 -1.68 -10.57
C PHE A 30 0.38 -0.72 -9.44
N ILE A 31 1.30 0.22 -9.68
CA ILE A 31 1.66 1.23 -8.68
C ILE A 31 0.45 2.09 -8.34
N LEU A 32 -0.33 2.51 -9.34
CA LEU A 32 -1.54 3.29 -9.10
C LEU A 32 -2.58 2.51 -8.31
N ALA A 33 -2.68 1.20 -8.53
CA ALA A 33 -3.59 0.33 -7.77
C ALA A 33 -3.18 0.27 -6.29
N ILE A 34 -1.87 0.18 -6.00
CA ILE A 34 -1.36 0.22 -4.63
C ILE A 34 -1.72 1.55 -3.97
N LEU A 35 -1.48 2.64 -4.68
CA LEU A 35 -1.75 3.99 -4.17
C LEU A 35 -3.24 4.23 -3.92
N ASP A 36 -4.09 3.71 -4.79
CA ASP A 36 -5.54 3.81 -4.62
C ASP A 36 -5.99 3.09 -3.34
N ALA A 37 -5.45 1.91 -3.08
CA ALA A 37 -5.76 1.17 -1.85
C ALA A 37 -5.28 1.93 -0.61
N VAL A 38 -4.09 2.50 -0.67
CA VAL A 38 -3.54 3.33 0.42
C VAL A 38 -4.44 4.54 0.66
N TRP A 39 -4.83 5.23 -0.41
CA TRP A 39 -5.68 6.42 -0.34
C TRP A 39 -7.03 6.08 0.28
N THR A 40 -7.65 4.98 -0.15
CA THR A 40 -8.93 4.51 0.38
C THR A 40 -8.85 4.27 1.88
N THR A 41 -7.73 3.68 2.34
CA THR A 41 -7.51 3.41 3.75
C THR A 41 -7.35 4.70 4.55
N LEU A 42 -6.56 5.66 4.04
CA LEU A 42 -6.35 6.94 4.71
C LEU A 42 -7.63 7.78 4.79
N ASP A 43 -8.47 7.66 3.78
CA ASP A 43 -9.72 8.41 3.68
C ASP A 43 -10.84 7.82 4.54
N GLY A 44 -10.56 6.71 5.23
CA GLY A 44 -11.52 6.09 6.13
C GLY A 44 -12.67 5.36 5.45
N ARG A 45 -12.53 5.02 4.18
CA ARG A 45 -13.57 4.32 3.42
C ARG A 45 -13.66 2.85 3.72
N VAL A 46 -12.67 2.30 4.41
CA VAL A 46 -12.70 0.92 4.86
C VAL A 46 -13.53 0.88 6.13
N VAL A 47 -14.69 0.23 6.08
CA VAL A 47 -15.72 0.35 7.09
C VAL A 47 -15.46 -0.48 8.34
N GLU A 48 -14.82 -1.62 8.22
CA GLU A 48 -14.64 -2.55 9.33
C GLU A 48 -13.18 -2.67 9.76
N ILE A 49 -12.66 -1.58 10.34
CA ILE A 49 -11.31 -1.58 10.88
C ILE A 49 -11.39 -1.70 12.40
N LEU A 50 -10.74 -2.72 12.96
CA LEU A 50 -10.65 -2.91 14.39
C LEU A 50 -9.79 -1.81 15.02
N PRO A 51 -10.01 -1.46 16.31
CA PRO A 51 -9.20 -0.43 16.97
C PRO A 51 -7.69 -0.69 16.91
N GLU A 52 -7.27 -1.94 17.02
CA GLU A 52 -5.87 -2.34 16.94
C GLU A 52 -5.30 -2.06 15.55
N GLN A 53 -6.09 -2.28 14.52
CA GLN A 53 -5.69 -2.02 13.14
C GLN A 53 -5.57 -0.52 12.86
N ARG A 54 -6.44 0.28 13.45
CA ARG A 54 -6.36 1.74 13.36
C ARG A 54 -5.06 2.26 13.96
N GLU A 55 -4.64 1.70 15.08
CA GLU A 55 -3.37 2.06 15.70
C GLU A 55 -2.18 1.74 14.80
N LYS A 56 -2.21 0.59 14.13
CA LYS A 56 -1.18 0.20 13.18
C LYS A 56 -1.12 1.18 11.99
N ILE A 57 -2.28 1.55 11.46
CA ILE A 57 -2.35 2.52 10.36
C ILE A 57 -1.82 3.87 10.81
N ARG A 58 -2.19 4.30 12.01
CA ARG A 58 -1.74 5.57 12.57
C ARG A 58 -0.22 5.62 12.68
N SER A 59 0.42 4.52 13.06
CA SER A 59 1.88 4.46 13.20
C SER A 59 2.62 4.65 11.89
N VAL A 60 1.99 4.33 10.75
CA VAL A 60 2.61 4.48 9.42
C VAL A 60 1.95 5.58 8.59
N GLN A 61 1.03 6.33 9.17
CA GLN A 61 0.23 7.32 8.46
C GLN A 61 1.08 8.39 7.78
N SER A 62 2.13 8.87 8.43
CA SER A 62 2.99 9.90 7.83
C SER A 62 3.68 9.40 6.58
N VAL A 63 4.12 8.15 6.57
CA VAL A 63 4.74 7.52 5.40
C VAL A 63 3.72 7.37 4.29
N LEU A 64 2.51 6.89 4.62
CA LEU A 64 1.44 6.70 3.64
C LEU A 64 1.04 8.01 2.98
N ARG A 65 0.98 9.09 3.73
CA ARG A 65 0.63 10.41 3.20
C ARG A 65 1.67 10.93 2.21
N ARG A 66 2.92 10.57 2.38
CA ARG A 66 3.97 10.94 1.42
C ARG A 66 3.72 10.32 0.05
N PHE A 67 3.19 9.10 0.01
CA PHE A 67 2.86 8.43 -1.26
C PHE A 67 1.70 9.14 -1.97
N ALA A 68 0.78 9.69 -1.22
CA ALA A 68 -0.44 10.30 -1.73
C ALA A 68 -0.26 11.79 -2.08
N SER A 69 0.90 12.38 -1.83
CA SER A 69 1.15 13.79 -2.10
C SER A 69 0.99 14.11 -3.59
N ARG A 70 0.34 15.22 -3.88
CA ARG A 70 0.13 15.66 -5.26
C ARG A 70 1.44 16.18 -5.87
N GLY A 71 1.49 16.19 -7.18
CA GLY A 71 2.63 16.73 -7.91
C GLY A 71 3.76 15.74 -8.11
N GLN A 72 3.58 14.49 -7.71
CA GLN A 72 4.58 13.46 -7.90
C GLN A 72 4.26 12.61 -9.11
N SER A 73 5.31 12.24 -9.87
CA SER A 73 5.17 11.26 -10.94
C SER A 73 4.98 9.85 -10.34
N VAL A 74 4.52 8.93 -11.17
CA VAL A 74 4.39 7.52 -10.75
C VAL A 74 5.76 6.97 -10.36
N GLU A 75 6.81 7.34 -11.09
CA GLU A 75 8.17 6.86 -10.79
C GLU A 75 8.68 7.39 -9.46
N GLU A 76 8.40 8.64 -9.12
CA GLU A 76 8.76 9.19 -7.82
C GLU A 76 8.07 8.43 -6.69
N ARG A 77 6.80 8.10 -6.88
CA ARG A 77 6.04 7.31 -5.91
C ARG A 77 6.58 5.90 -5.79
N ARG A 78 6.97 5.29 -6.91
CA ARG A 78 7.59 3.97 -6.93
C ARG A 78 8.85 3.96 -6.07
N GLN A 79 9.72 4.95 -6.22
CA GLN A 79 10.94 5.05 -5.45
C GLN A 79 10.67 5.20 -3.95
N LYS A 80 9.65 5.94 -3.59
CA LYS A 80 9.24 6.08 -2.18
C LYS A 80 8.74 4.77 -1.60
N LEU A 81 7.99 4.00 -2.39
CA LEU A 81 7.51 2.68 -1.96
C LEU A 81 8.66 1.70 -1.73
N LEU A 82 9.77 1.86 -2.46
CA LEU A 82 10.91 0.95 -2.36
C LEU A 82 11.79 1.17 -1.12
N THR A 83 11.55 2.23 -0.35
CA THR A 83 12.26 2.42 0.91
C THR A 83 11.81 1.38 1.94
N SER A 84 12.65 1.12 2.95
CA SER A 84 12.29 0.18 4.02
C SER A 84 11.01 0.60 4.73
N ASN A 85 10.87 1.88 5.03
CA ASN A 85 9.66 2.41 5.66
C ASN A 85 8.45 2.29 4.74
N GLY A 86 8.66 2.51 3.43
CA GLY A 86 7.59 2.37 2.44
C GLY A 86 7.06 0.95 2.36
N ILE A 87 7.96 -0.03 2.28
CA ILE A 87 7.57 -1.45 2.23
C ILE A 87 6.80 -1.83 3.49
N HIS A 88 7.31 -1.45 4.67
CA HIS A 88 6.63 -1.73 5.93
C HIS A 88 5.22 -1.12 5.97
N ALA A 89 5.10 0.13 5.54
CA ALA A 89 3.82 0.84 5.56
C ALA A 89 2.78 0.17 4.67
N ILE A 90 3.13 -0.20 3.43
CA ILE A 90 2.18 -0.84 2.53
C ILE A 90 1.85 -2.25 2.99
N GLN A 91 2.78 -3.00 3.53
CA GLN A 91 2.47 -4.32 4.08
C GLN A 91 1.49 -4.22 5.24
N THR A 92 1.65 -3.23 6.11
CA THR A 92 0.72 -2.98 7.21
C THR A 92 -0.69 -2.72 6.69
N VAL A 93 -0.82 -1.86 5.67
CA VAL A 93 -2.12 -1.56 5.06
C VAL A 93 -2.73 -2.81 4.44
N PHE A 94 -1.97 -3.56 3.65
CA PHE A 94 -2.52 -4.71 2.95
C PHE A 94 -2.82 -5.90 3.85
N GLU A 95 -2.13 -6.04 4.98
CA GLU A 95 -2.52 -7.02 6.00
C GLU A 95 -3.94 -6.74 6.51
N ILE A 96 -4.26 -5.48 6.70
CA ILE A 96 -5.59 -5.08 7.15
C ILE A 96 -6.61 -5.28 6.04
N LEU A 97 -6.25 -4.91 4.81
CA LEU A 97 -7.17 -4.95 3.67
C LEU A 97 -7.40 -6.36 3.12
N GLN A 98 -6.54 -7.33 3.43
CA GLN A 98 -6.66 -8.67 2.85
C GLN A 98 -8.01 -9.34 3.11
N THR A 99 -8.67 -8.98 4.21
CA THR A 99 -10.00 -9.50 4.54
C THR A 99 -11.10 -8.88 3.67
N HIS A 100 -10.79 -7.81 2.95
CA HIS A 100 -11.75 -7.08 2.12
C HIS A 100 -11.55 -7.34 0.62
N PHE A 101 -10.58 -8.15 0.27
CA PHE A 101 -10.33 -8.49 -1.13
C PHE A 101 -11.11 -9.70 -1.61
#